data_0fcd8c81670abe3b1f97d514c3735444
#
_entry.id   0fcd8c81670abe3b1f97d514c3735444
#
_cell.length_a   1.000
_cell.length_b   1.000
_cell.length_c   1.000
_cell.angle_alpha   90.00
_cell.angle_beta   90.00
_cell.angle_gamma   90.00
#
_symmetry.space_group_name_H-M   'P 1'
#
loop_
_entity.id
_entity.type
_entity.pdbx_description
1 polymer ?
#
loop_
_entity_poly.entity_id
_entity_poly.type
_entity_poly.pdbx_seq_one_letter_code
_entity_poly.pdbx_strand_id
1 'polypeptide(L)'
;MVQIVTDSSTLFTVEEAREMGVDLTPLCVSIGDLEGRDIQIDMDEFYKRISMGQVPTSSQPPIGEVVEMYERYPDAEIINIAIADGLSGTYQSACSAKEMVKHIDNITVFNTKTLCGPQRYMVLKAQQMKE
;
A
#
# COMPACT_ATOMS: atom_id res chain seq x y z
N MET A 1 -3.30 11.46 17.68
CA MET A 1 -3.82 11.28 16.32
C MET A 1 -3.46 9.89 15.82
N VAL A 2 -4.36 9.25 15.12
CA VAL A 2 -4.11 7.95 14.49
C VAL A 2 -4.14 8.13 12.97
N GLN A 3 -3.09 7.68 12.28
CA GLN A 3 -3.01 7.69 10.82
C GLN A 3 -3.14 6.27 10.28
N ILE A 4 -4.10 6.06 9.41
CA ILE A 4 -4.30 4.78 8.72
C ILE A 4 -3.53 4.80 7.40
N VAL A 5 -2.78 3.75 7.17
CA VAL A 5 -2.00 3.53 5.94
C VAL A 5 -2.34 2.16 5.41
N THR A 6 -2.34 2.01 4.11
CA THR A 6 -2.50 0.71 3.46
C THR A 6 -1.75 0.70 2.13
N ASP A 7 -1.66 -0.45 1.51
CA ASP A 7 -1.09 -0.58 0.17
C ASP A 7 -2.18 -0.54 -0.91
N SER A 8 -1.77 -0.41 -2.16
CA SER A 8 -2.69 -0.25 -3.28
C SER A 8 -3.44 -1.53 -3.68
N SER A 9 -3.12 -2.67 -3.07
CA SER A 9 -3.89 -3.90 -3.30
C SER A 9 -5.34 -3.81 -2.83
N THR A 10 -5.66 -2.81 -2.00
CA THR A 10 -7.04 -2.51 -1.58
C THR A 10 -7.92 -2.00 -2.72
N LEU A 11 -7.33 -1.62 -3.84
CA LEU A 11 -8.02 -1.05 -5.01
C LEU A 11 -8.69 0.30 -4.75
N PHE A 12 -8.31 1.01 -3.68
CA PHE A 12 -8.71 2.40 -3.52
C PHE A 12 -8.05 3.25 -4.60
N THR A 13 -8.80 4.17 -5.16
CA THR A 13 -8.22 5.22 -6.00
C THR A 13 -7.48 6.23 -5.11
N VAL A 14 -6.60 7.03 -5.73
CA VAL A 14 -5.91 8.11 -5.02
C VAL A 14 -6.92 9.09 -4.42
N GLU A 15 -7.98 9.40 -5.17
CA GLU A 15 -9.05 10.30 -4.73
C GLU A 15 -9.81 9.73 -3.53
N GLU A 16 -10.22 8.47 -3.60
CA GLU A 16 -10.91 7.81 -2.48
C GLU A 16 -10.07 7.81 -1.21
N ALA A 17 -8.79 7.45 -1.32
CA ALA A 17 -7.86 7.44 -0.19
C ALA A 17 -7.69 8.84 0.41
N ARG A 18 -7.54 9.85 -0.45
CA ARG A 18 -7.41 11.25 -0.03
C ARG A 18 -8.64 11.73 0.73
N GLU A 19 -9.83 11.45 0.21
CA GLU A 19 -11.10 11.83 0.84
C GLU A 19 -11.26 11.20 2.22
N MET A 20 -10.78 9.98 2.40
CA MET A 20 -10.83 9.29 3.69
C MET A 20 -9.68 9.67 4.64
N GLY A 21 -8.66 10.39 4.16
CA GLY A 21 -7.47 10.66 4.93
C GLY A 21 -6.59 9.42 5.17
N VAL A 22 -6.61 8.47 4.24
CA VAL A 22 -5.78 7.26 4.27
C VAL A 22 -4.61 7.42 3.31
N ASP A 23 -3.41 7.07 3.74
CA ASP A 23 -2.24 7.05 2.87
C ASP A 23 -2.09 5.69 2.18
N LEU A 24 -1.73 5.74 0.91
CA LEU A 24 -1.44 4.54 0.12
C LEU A 24 0.06 4.40 -0.12
N THR A 25 0.57 3.18 0.04
CA THR A 25 1.89 2.79 -0.47
C THR A 25 1.67 1.99 -1.75
N PRO A 26 1.94 2.57 -2.92
CA PRO A 26 1.61 1.92 -4.18
C PRO A 26 2.58 0.78 -4.52
N LEU A 27 2.01 -0.32 -5.01
CA LEU A 27 2.77 -1.43 -5.58
C LEU A 27 3.39 -1.01 -6.93
N CYS A 28 4.50 -1.63 -7.27
CA CYS A 28 5.12 -1.47 -8.58
C CYS A 28 4.58 -2.52 -9.53
N VAL A 29 4.34 -2.15 -10.78
CA VAL A 29 3.93 -3.07 -11.84
C VAL A 29 4.79 -2.87 -13.07
N SER A 30 5.03 -3.93 -13.80
CA SER A 30 5.73 -3.89 -15.08
C SER A 30 5.13 -4.88 -16.07
N ILE A 31 5.15 -4.51 -17.33
CA ILE A 31 4.75 -5.36 -18.44
C ILE A 31 5.57 -4.95 -19.66
N GLY A 32 6.42 -5.86 -20.14
CA GLY A 32 7.40 -5.51 -21.18
C GLY A 32 8.31 -4.40 -20.69
N ASP A 33 8.39 -3.30 -21.44
CA ASP A 33 9.16 -2.10 -21.09
C ASP A 33 8.33 -1.02 -20.38
N LEU A 34 7.04 -1.28 -20.13
CA LEU A 34 6.17 -0.37 -19.37
C LEU A 34 6.29 -0.66 -17.88
N GLU A 35 6.72 0.33 -17.11
CA GLU A 35 6.89 0.22 -15.66
C GLU A 35 6.26 1.42 -14.96
N GLY A 36 5.77 1.22 -13.75
CA GLY A 36 5.23 2.31 -12.93
C GLY A 36 4.55 1.82 -11.67
N ARG A 37 3.92 2.76 -10.97
CA ARG A 37 3.07 2.46 -9.84
C ARG A 37 1.70 2.03 -10.34
N ASP A 38 1.09 1.04 -9.72
CA ASP A 38 -0.20 0.50 -10.15
C ASP A 38 -1.33 1.54 -10.13
N ILE A 39 -1.20 2.57 -9.29
CA ILE A 39 -2.18 3.67 -9.20
C ILE A 39 -1.93 4.78 -10.23
N GLN A 40 -0.83 4.75 -10.97
CA GLN A 40 -0.41 5.80 -11.89
C GLN A 40 -0.14 5.30 -13.30
N ILE A 41 0.02 4.01 -13.49
CA ILE A 41 0.34 3.42 -14.79
C ILE A 41 -0.82 3.63 -15.77
N ASP A 42 -0.48 3.82 -17.05
CA ASP A 42 -1.50 3.92 -18.11
C ASP A 42 -2.19 2.55 -18.27
N MET A 43 -3.42 2.46 -17.80
CA MET A 43 -4.19 1.22 -17.81
C MET A 43 -4.59 0.77 -19.22
N ASP A 44 -4.82 1.72 -20.13
CA ASP A 44 -5.16 1.37 -21.51
C ASP A 44 -3.98 0.72 -22.21
N GLU A 45 -2.77 1.28 -22.04
CA GLU A 45 -1.56 0.68 -22.57
C GLU A 45 -1.24 -0.66 -21.87
N PHE A 46 -1.48 -0.74 -20.57
CA PHE A 46 -1.28 -1.97 -19.78
C PHE A 46 -2.16 -3.11 -20.33
N TYR A 47 -3.45 -2.87 -20.49
CA TYR A 47 -4.39 -3.88 -21.02
C TYR A 47 -4.09 -4.24 -22.46
N LYS A 48 -3.65 -3.28 -23.28
CA LYS A 48 -3.23 -3.52 -24.65
C LYS A 48 -2.08 -4.52 -24.70
N ARG A 49 -1.09 -4.36 -23.84
CA ARG A 49 0.07 -5.27 -23.76
C ARG A 49 -0.33 -6.66 -23.31
N ILE A 50 -1.27 -6.78 -22.36
CA ILE A 50 -1.84 -8.06 -21.98
C ILE A 50 -2.50 -8.73 -23.18
N SER A 51 -3.27 -7.99 -23.97
CA SER A 51 -3.93 -8.52 -25.17
C SER A 51 -2.96 -8.99 -26.25
N MET A 52 -1.71 -8.48 -26.22
CA MET A 52 -0.62 -8.88 -27.10
C MET A 52 0.16 -10.10 -26.57
N GLY A 53 -0.27 -10.68 -25.45
CA GLY A 53 0.35 -11.86 -24.85
C GLY A 53 1.49 -11.58 -23.87
N GLN A 54 1.75 -10.31 -23.55
CA GLN A 54 2.74 -9.97 -22.52
C GLN A 54 2.19 -10.27 -21.12
N VAL A 55 3.07 -10.71 -20.22
CA VAL A 55 2.69 -11.10 -18.86
C VAL A 55 3.14 -10.02 -17.88
N PRO A 56 2.21 -9.43 -17.09
CA PRO A 56 2.57 -8.44 -16.10
C PRO A 56 3.25 -9.07 -14.88
N THR A 57 4.12 -8.30 -14.23
CA THR A 57 4.68 -8.62 -12.93
C THR A 57 4.44 -7.48 -11.97
N SER A 58 4.44 -7.78 -10.67
CA SER A 58 4.30 -6.78 -9.63
C SER A 58 5.33 -7.01 -8.53
N SER A 59 5.64 -5.94 -7.80
CA SER A 59 6.52 -6.01 -6.63
C SER A 59 5.99 -5.09 -5.54
N GLN A 60 6.47 -5.32 -4.32
CA GLN A 60 6.11 -4.50 -3.16
C GLN A 60 6.54 -3.05 -3.35
N PRO A 61 5.90 -2.11 -2.62
CA PRO A 61 6.37 -0.72 -2.61
C PRO A 61 7.83 -0.64 -2.18
N PRO A 62 8.62 0.26 -2.79
CA PRO A 62 10.01 0.44 -2.36
C PRO A 62 10.08 0.84 -0.89
N ILE A 63 11.00 0.21 -0.15
CA ILE A 63 11.11 0.41 1.30
C ILE A 63 11.34 1.89 1.65
N GLY A 64 12.08 2.61 0.82
CA GLY A 64 12.34 4.04 1.03
C GLY A 64 11.06 4.88 0.99
N GLU A 65 10.11 4.54 0.13
CA GLU A 65 8.81 5.23 0.06
C GLU A 65 7.97 4.97 1.32
N VAL A 66 8.03 3.75 1.84
CA VAL A 66 7.33 3.41 3.09
C VAL A 66 7.93 4.16 4.28
N VAL A 67 9.26 4.25 4.34
CA VAL A 67 9.98 5.05 5.35
C VAL A 67 9.54 6.51 5.28
N GLU A 68 9.59 7.11 4.09
CA GLU A 68 9.17 8.51 3.89
C GLU A 68 7.72 8.74 4.34
N MET A 69 6.85 7.80 4.06
CA MET A 69 5.45 7.89 4.46
C MET A 69 5.32 7.86 5.99
N TYR A 70 6.03 6.98 6.68
CA TYR A 70 6.04 6.95 8.14
C TYR A 70 6.59 8.26 8.73
N GLU A 71 7.62 8.81 8.12
CA GLU A 71 8.27 10.05 8.58
C GLU A 71 7.40 11.30 8.43
N ARG A 72 6.34 11.25 7.62
CA ARG A 72 5.37 12.35 7.54
C ARG A 72 4.56 12.53 8.84
N TYR A 73 4.50 11.51 9.68
CA TYR A 73 3.66 11.50 10.88
C TYR A 73 4.46 11.13 12.14
N PRO A 74 5.47 11.95 12.49
CA PRO A 74 6.39 11.59 13.58
C PRO A 74 5.73 11.57 14.97
N ASP A 75 4.61 12.27 15.13
CA ASP A 75 3.89 12.39 16.39
C ASP A 75 2.56 11.62 16.41
N ALA A 76 2.29 10.83 15.38
CA ALA A 76 1.05 10.07 15.28
C ALA A 76 1.27 8.59 15.59
N GLU A 77 0.20 7.94 16.05
CA GLU A 77 0.10 6.49 16.01
C GLU A 77 -0.22 6.09 14.57
N ILE A 78 0.58 5.23 13.97
CA ILE A 78 0.39 4.77 12.60
C ILE A 78 -0.05 3.31 12.60
N ILE A 79 -1.13 3.02 11.89
CA ILE A 79 -1.57 1.64 11.65
C ILE A 79 -1.49 1.39 10.15
N ASN A 80 -0.58 0.52 9.76
CA ASN A 80 -0.41 0.09 8.38
C ASN A 80 -1.13 -1.25 8.17
N ILE A 81 -2.22 -1.22 7.42
CA ILE A 81 -3.06 -2.38 7.13
C ILE A 81 -2.58 -3.00 5.82
N ALA A 82 -1.79 -4.05 5.93
CA ALA A 82 -1.03 -4.61 4.81
C ALA A 82 -1.66 -5.89 4.24
N ILE A 83 -1.46 -6.09 2.94
CA ILE A 83 -1.75 -7.37 2.27
C ILE A 83 -1.05 -8.53 2.97
N ALA A 84 -1.64 -9.72 2.92
CA ALA A 84 -1.11 -10.92 3.55
C ALA A 84 0.36 -11.17 3.22
N ASP A 85 1.14 -11.51 4.24
CA ASP A 85 2.57 -11.81 4.12
C ASP A 85 2.87 -12.99 3.18
N GLY A 86 1.94 -13.95 3.10
CA GLY A 86 2.06 -15.09 2.19
C GLY A 86 1.79 -14.77 0.73
N LEU A 87 1.26 -13.59 0.42
CA LEU A 87 0.91 -13.17 -0.94
C LEU A 87 1.88 -12.16 -1.54
N SER A 88 2.57 -11.39 -0.70
CA SER A 88 3.43 -10.29 -1.17
C SER A 88 4.49 -9.97 -0.13
N GLY A 89 5.63 -9.45 -0.59
CA GLY A 89 6.67 -8.90 0.28
C GLY A 89 6.31 -7.56 0.93
N THR A 90 5.16 -7.00 0.63
CA THR A 90 4.70 -5.69 1.13
C THR A 90 4.67 -5.63 2.66
N TYR A 91 4.11 -6.65 3.31
CA TYR A 91 4.09 -6.73 4.78
C TYR A 91 5.50 -6.68 5.36
N GLN A 92 6.41 -7.50 4.83
CA GLN A 92 7.79 -7.55 5.31
C GLN A 92 8.52 -6.22 5.07
N SER A 93 8.31 -5.59 3.91
CA SER A 93 8.86 -4.27 3.63
C SER A 93 8.34 -3.21 4.60
N ALA A 94 7.05 -3.27 4.94
CA ALA A 94 6.45 -2.35 5.91
C ALA A 94 7.06 -2.53 7.30
N CYS A 95 7.30 -3.77 7.73
CA CYS A 95 7.97 -4.07 8.99
C CYS A 95 9.43 -3.60 8.98
N SER A 96 10.14 -3.81 7.89
CA SER A 96 11.53 -3.36 7.75
C SER A 96 11.63 -1.83 7.76
N ALA A 97 10.70 -1.15 7.09
CA ALA A 97 10.64 0.32 7.10
C ALA A 97 10.39 0.88 8.50
N LYS A 98 9.54 0.22 9.29
CA LYS A 98 9.29 0.57 10.68
C LYS A 98 10.58 0.59 11.50
N GLU A 99 11.46 -0.39 11.29
CA GLU A 99 12.73 -0.49 12.02
C GLU A 99 13.72 0.64 11.65
N MET A 100 13.46 1.38 10.57
CA MET A 100 14.34 2.43 10.07
C MET A 100 13.96 3.83 10.54
N VAL A 101 12.84 3.99 11.24
CA VAL A 101 12.36 5.30 11.71
C VAL A 101 12.52 5.43 13.23
N LYS A 102 12.62 6.68 13.71
CA LYS A 102 12.87 6.95 15.14
C LYS A 102 11.66 6.66 16.03
N HIS A 103 10.45 6.83 15.48
CA HIS A 103 9.18 6.64 16.22
C HIS A 103 8.60 5.24 16.03
N ILE A 104 9.47 4.25 15.97
CA ILE A 104 9.14 2.84 15.74
C ILE A 104 8.02 2.32 16.66
N ASP A 105 7.99 2.75 17.92
CA ASP A 105 7.00 2.29 18.89
C ASP A 105 5.57 2.77 18.59
N ASN A 106 5.45 3.81 17.78
CA ASN A 106 4.15 4.36 17.38
C ASN A 106 3.60 3.71 16.10
N ILE A 107 4.29 2.73 15.53
CA ILE A 107 3.91 2.12 14.26
C ILE A 107 3.49 0.67 14.47
N THR A 108 2.29 0.34 14.09
CA THR A 108 1.78 -1.04 14.05
C THR A 108 1.57 -1.45 12.61
N VAL A 109 2.20 -2.54 12.18
CA VAL A 109 1.95 -3.14 10.87
C VAL A 109 1.04 -4.33 11.08
N PHE A 110 -0.17 -4.25 10.52
CA PHE A 110 -1.20 -5.26 10.68
C PHE A 110 -1.22 -6.16 9.45
N ASN A 111 -0.96 -7.45 9.66
CA ASN A 111 -1.06 -8.46 8.61
C ASN A 111 -2.51 -8.90 8.48
N THR A 112 -3.17 -8.52 7.39
CA THR A 112 -4.59 -8.81 7.19
C THR A 112 -4.87 -10.28 6.87
N LYS A 113 -3.85 -11.04 6.47
CA LYS A 113 -3.99 -12.43 5.98
C LYS A 113 -4.89 -12.56 4.75
N THR A 114 -5.12 -11.46 4.04
CA THR A 114 -5.98 -11.37 2.86
C THR A 114 -5.50 -10.28 1.90
N LEU A 115 -6.32 -9.92 0.92
CA LEU A 115 -6.04 -8.87 -0.06
C LEU A 115 -7.35 -8.29 -0.60
N CYS A 116 -7.27 -7.24 -1.41
CA CYS A 116 -8.40 -6.64 -2.14
C CYS A 116 -9.61 -6.30 -1.27
N GLY A 117 -10.77 -6.90 -1.57
CA GLY A 117 -12.04 -6.58 -0.92
C GLY A 117 -12.05 -6.69 0.59
N PRO A 118 -11.65 -7.83 1.18
CA PRO A 118 -11.57 -7.96 2.63
C PRO A 118 -10.58 -6.98 3.28
N GLN A 119 -9.43 -6.74 2.66
CA GLN A 119 -8.47 -5.75 3.14
C GLN A 119 -9.07 -4.33 3.08
N ARG A 120 -9.75 -4.00 1.98
CA ARG A 120 -10.46 -2.73 1.81
C ARG A 120 -11.48 -2.51 2.92
N TYR A 121 -12.26 -3.55 3.23
CA TYR A 121 -13.22 -3.51 4.33
C TYR A 121 -12.56 -3.21 5.67
N MET A 122 -11.40 -3.83 5.94
CA MET A 122 -10.65 -3.60 7.18
C MET A 122 -10.19 -2.15 7.30
N VAL A 123 -9.74 -1.53 6.20
CA VAL A 123 -9.36 -0.11 6.16
C VAL A 123 -10.56 0.78 6.48
N LEU A 124 -11.70 0.52 5.84
CA LEU A 124 -12.93 1.27 6.11
C LEU A 124 -13.36 1.15 7.56
N LYS A 125 -13.28 -0.05 8.12
CA LYS A 125 -13.61 -0.29 9.52
C LYS A 125 -12.67 0.44 10.46
N ALA A 126 -11.36 0.40 10.20
CA ALA A 126 -10.37 1.11 10.99
C ALA A 126 -10.62 2.63 10.97
N GLN A 127 -10.97 3.19 9.81
CA GLN A 127 -11.34 4.61 9.70
C GLN A 127 -12.55 4.96 10.55
N GLN A 128 -13.57 4.12 10.57
CA GLN A 128 -14.73 4.32 11.44
C GLN A 128 -14.35 4.30 12.92
N MET A 129 -13.48 3.35 13.29
CA MET A 129 -13.12 3.13 14.70
C MET A 129 -12.26 4.27 15.27
N LYS A 130 -11.52 4.98 14.43
CA LYS A 130 -10.67 6.08 14.92
C LYS A 130 -11.45 7.35 15.20
N GLU A 131 -12.67 7.48 14.74
CA GLU A 131 -13.58 8.61 14.99
C GLU A 131 -14.36 8.48 16.35
#